data_6808979ef5516abcee06558d9c87e943
#
_entry.id   6808979ef5516abcee06558d9c87e943
#
_cell.length_a   1.000
_cell.length_b   1.000
_cell.length_c   1.000
_cell.angle_alpha   90.00
_cell.angle_beta   90.00
_cell.angle_gamma   90.00
#
_symmetry.space_group_name_H-M   'P 1'
#
loop_
_entity.id
_entity.type
_entity.pdbx_description
1 polymer ?
#
loop_
_entity_poly.entity_id
_entity_poly.type
_entity_poly.pdbx_seq_one_letter_code
_entity_poly.pdbx_strand_id
1 'polypeptide(L)'
;MTSTPHVSYADGMPHEITRDGDALGVRNTQNGTRSLWKLGAGSSDATLEWVDGSDASTAHLLAALEAAFEHRPSSKAIAVAASGVAAALVRAGVLLPAEGGKARACRDMLWQQPGLWLPTVHAPMALQYALTGGKRHPVRPPKPRGVLYQRFIPWLGKTFSFRSFDFEADLAMF
;
A
#
# COMPACT_ATOMS: atom_id res chain seq x y z
N MET A 1 -22.01 -5.83 10.93
CA MET A 1 -20.59 -6.17 11.16
C MET A 1 -19.76 -5.11 10.45
N THR A 2 -19.16 -4.19 11.18
CA THR A 2 -18.25 -3.18 10.61
C THR A 2 -16.98 -3.90 10.17
N SER A 3 -16.81 -4.09 8.86
CA SER A 3 -15.55 -4.58 8.27
C SER A 3 -14.45 -3.61 8.65
N THR A 4 -13.35 -4.11 9.23
CA THR A 4 -12.15 -3.31 9.45
C THR A 4 -11.67 -2.80 8.09
N PRO A 5 -11.51 -1.48 7.89
CA PRO A 5 -11.09 -0.97 6.60
C PRO A 5 -9.68 -1.48 6.27
N HIS A 6 -9.50 -1.93 5.04
CA HIS A 6 -8.20 -2.24 4.50
C HIS A 6 -7.46 -0.92 4.24
N VAL A 7 -6.24 -0.79 4.72
CA VAL A 7 -5.40 0.40 4.48
C VAL A 7 -4.17 0.00 3.68
N SER A 8 -3.98 0.61 2.51
CA SER A 8 -2.79 0.54 1.68
C SER A 8 -1.93 1.79 1.87
N TYR A 9 -0.61 1.66 1.76
CA TYR A 9 0.33 2.78 1.88
C TYR A 9 0.99 3.13 0.55
N ALA A 10 0.21 3.18 -0.52
CA ALA A 10 0.73 3.54 -1.83
C ALA A 10 1.39 4.93 -1.83
N ASP A 11 2.64 5.01 -2.31
CA ASP A 11 3.49 6.21 -2.32
C ASP A 11 3.67 6.87 -0.94
N GLY A 12 3.70 6.06 0.12
CA GLY A 12 3.85 6.54 1.50
C GLY A 12 2.61 7.23 2.07
N MET A 13 1.50 7.23 1.33
CA MET A 13 0.24 7.86 1.72
C MET A 13 -0.79 6.80 2.09
N PRO A 14 -1.49 6.93 3.22
CA PRO A 14 -2.51 5.97 3.61
C PRO A 14 -3.76 6.10 2.74
N HIS A 15 -4.17 4.99 2.14
CA HIS A 15 -5.38 4.84 1.33
C HIS A 15 -6.30 3.83 1.99
N GLU A 16 -7.47 4.28 2.37
CA GLU A 16 -8.52 3.40 2.88
C GLU A 16 -9.24 2.75 1.70
N ILE A 17 -9.39 1.43 1.77
CA ILE A 17 -10.04 0.65 0.73
C ILE A 17 -11.31 0.04 1.29
N THR A 18 -12.41 0.30 0.60
CA THR A 18 -13.71 -0.32 0.88
C THR A 18 -14.06 -1.28 -0.24
N ARG A 19 -14.75 -2.35 0.09
CA ARG A 19 -15.23 -3.31 -0.90
C ARG A 19 -16.73 -3.49 -0.80
N ASP A 20 -17.38 -3.46 -1.97
CA ASP A 20 -18.78 -3.84 -2.12
C ASP A 20 -18.89 -4.77 -3.36
N GLY A 21 -19.08 -6.06 -3.11
CA GLY A 21 -19.03 -7.08 -4.16
C GLY A 21 -17.71 -7.06 -4.94
N ASP A 22 -17.79 -6.74 -6.23
CA ASP A 22 -16.63 -6.58 -7.13
C ASP A 22 -16.14 -5.12 -7.22
N ALA A 23 -16.76 -4.18 -6.53
CA ALA A 23 -16.33 -2.80 -6.49
C ALA A 23 -15.30 -2.58 -5.38
N LEU A 24 -14.22 -1.86 -5.71
CA LEU A 24 -13.17 -1.41 -4.80
C LEU A 24 -13.16 0.12 -4.78
N GLY A 25 -13.59 0.71 -3.66
CA GLY A 25 -13.45 2.14 -3.42
C GLY A 25 -12.09 2.42 -2.77
N VAL A 26 -11.31 3.34 -3.33
CA VAL A 26 -10.04 3.79 -2.77
C VAL A 26 -10.16 5.25 -2.37
N ARG A 27 -9.83 5.58 -1.12
CA ARG A 27 -9.85 6.94 -0.59
C ARG A 27 -8.52 7.29 0.05
N ASN A 28 -7.85 8.32 -0.44
CA ASN A 28 -6.70 8.89 0.25
C ASN A 28 -7.18 9.58 1.53
N THR A 29 -6.66 9.18 2.68
CA THR A 29 -7.13 9.68 3.99
C THR A 29 -6.62 11.07 4.32
N GLN A 30 -5.57 11.57 3.64
CA GLN A 30 -5.00 12.89 3.90
C GLN A 30 -5.68 13.99 3.09
N ASN A 31 -5.89 13.78 1.80
CA ASN A 31 -6.46 14.79 0.90
C ASN A 31 -7.92 14.54 0.50
N GLY A 32 -8.46 13.36 0.89
CA GLY A 32 -9.85 13.00 0.63
C GLY A 32 -10.18 12.59 -0.81
N THR A 33 -9.18 12.52 -1.72
CA THR A 33 -9.40 12.08 -3.11
C THR A 33 -9.90 10.63 -3.13
N ARG A 34 -10.74 10.32 -4.12
CA ARG A 34 -11.41 9.01 -4.22
C ARG A 34 -11.36 8.48 -5.64
N SER A 35 -11.33 7.16 -5.76
CA SER A 35 -11.53 6.44 -7.01
C SER A 35 -12.31 5.16 -6.78
N LEU A 36 -13.04 4.74 -7.80
CA LEU A 36 -13.82 3.50 -7.81
C LEU A 36 -13.30 2.60 -8.91
N TRP A 37 -13.04 1.36 -8.55
CA TRP A 37 -12.50 0.32 -9.43
C TRP A 37 -13.42 -0.88 -9.44
N LYS A 38 -13.50 -1.58 -10.57
CA LYS A 38 -14.22 -2.84 -10.70
C LYS A 38 -13.25 -4.00 -10.88
N LEU A 39 -13.35 -4.97 -10.01
CA LEU A 39 -12.59 -6.21 -10.05
C LEU A 39 -13.40 -7.29 -10.75
N GLY A 40 -13.08 -7.56 -12.01
CA GLY A 40 -13.76 -8.57 -12.81
C GLY A 40 -13.06 -9.93 -12.78
N ALA A 41 -13.78 -10.97 -13.21
CA ALA A 41 -13.21 -12.26 -13.55
C ALA A 41 -12.88 -12.25 -15.05
N GLY A 42 -11.60 -12.47 -15.39
CA GLY A 42 -11.17 -12.70 -16.76
C GLY A 42 -11.08 -14.19 -17.09
N SER A 43 -10.87 -14.52 -18.34
CA SER A 43 -10.73 -15.90 -18.80
C SER A 43 -9.45 -16.59 -18.29
N SER A 44 -8.37 -15.83 -18.14
CA SER A 44 -7.08 -16.30 -17.62
C SER A 44 -6.61 -15.52 -16.40
N ASP A 45 -6.84 -14.21 -16.38
CA ASP A 45 -6.44 -13.31 -15.32
C ASP A 45 -7.65 -12.51 -14.81
N ALA A 46 -7.67 -12.12 -13.55
CA ALA A 46 -8.62 -11.14 -13.07
C ALA A 46 -8.39 -9.80 -13.78
N THR A 47 -9.44 -8.97 -13.87
CA THR A 47 -9.35 -7.64 -14.50
C THR A 47 -9.60 -6.57 -13.46
N LEU A 48 -8.92 -5.44 -13.58
CA LEU A 48 -9.16 -4.25 -12.79
C LEU A 48 -9.42 -3.05 -13.73
N GLU A 49 -10.59 -2.45 -13.60
CA GLU A 49 -11.04 -1.35 -14.43
C GLU A 49 -11.38 -0.14 -13.56
N TRP A 50 -10.90 1.04 -13.95
CA TRP A 50 -11.33 2.29 -13.34
C TRP A 50 -12.75 2.62 -13.80
N VAL A 51 -13.64 2.88 -12.85
CA VAL A 51 -15.06 3.17 -13.11
C VAL A 51 -15.33 4.66 -12.98
N ASP A 52 -14.89 5.25 -11.85
CA ASP A 52 -15.20 6.66 -11.53
C ASP A 52 -14.27 7.18 -10.43
N GLY A 53 -14.28 8.51 -10.24
CA GLY A 53 -13.60 9.16 -9.14
C GLY A 53 -12.92 10.48 -9.50
N SER A 54 -12.63 11.26 -8.46
CA SER A 54 -11.98 12.57 -8.60
C SER A 54 -10.51 12.46 -8.98
N ASP A 55 -9.90 11.30 -8.78
CA ASP A 55 -8.48 11.09 -9.02
C ASP A 55 -8.17 9.62 -9.35
N ALA A 56 -7.72 9.39 -10.57
CA ALA A 56 -7.14 8.13 -11.00
C ALA A 56 -5.62 8.22 -10.96
N SER A 57 -5.03 8.52 -9.81
CA SER A 57 -3.58 8.62 -9.65
C SER A 57 -2.89 7.25 -9.64
N THR A 58 -1.58 7.26 -9.84
CA THR A 58 -0.75 6.04 -9.73
C THR A 58 -0.87 5.41 -8.33
N ALA A 59 -0.94 6.22 -7.29
CA ALA A 59 -1.11 5.75 -5.92
C ALA A 59 -2.46 5.04 -5.72
N HIS A 60 -3.55 5.58 -6.27
CA HIS A 60 -4.85 4.93 -6.22
C HIS A 60 -4.87 3.60 -6.98
N LEU A 61 -4.23 3.53 -8.16
CA LEU A 61 -4.13 2.28 -8.91
C LEU A 61 -3.28 1.24 -8.15
N LEU A 62 -2.17 1.64 -7.54
CA LEU A 62 -1.35 0.75 -6.71
C LEU A 62 -2.13 0.20 -5.51
N ALA A 63 -2.87 1.06 -4.81
CA ALA A 63 -3.71 0.66 -3.69
C ALA A 63 -4.84 -0.29 -4.11
N ALA A 64 -5.48 -0.02 -5.26
CA ALA A 64 -6.51 -0.89 -5.83
C ALA A 64 -5.95 -2.25 -6.25
N LEU A 65 -4.75 -2.30 -6.85
CA LEU A 65 -4.06 -3.54 -7.23
C LEU A 65 -3.68 -4.37 -6.00
N GLU A 66 -3.18 -3.74 -4.96
CA GLU A 66 -2.89 -4.42 -3.69
C GLU A 66 -4.14 -5.12 -3.16
N ALA A 67 -5.25 -4.39 -3.04
CA ALA A 67 -6.51 -4.95 -2.58
C ALA A 67 -7.05 -6.04 -3.51
N ALA A 68 -6.94 -5.84 -4.83
CA ALA A 68 -7.37 -6.82 -5.82
C ALA A 68 -6.62 -8.15 -5.68
N PHE A 69 -5.30 -8.12 -5.47
CA PHE A 69 -4.52 -9.34 -5.22
C PHE A 69 -4.86 -10.00 -3.89
N GLU A 70 -5.20 -9.25 -2.86
CA GLU A 70 -5.63 -9.82 -1.58
C GLU A 70 -7.00 -10.51 -1.70
N HIS A 71 -7.90 -9.96 -2.51
CA HIS A 71 -9.20 -10.56 -2.79
C HIS A 71 -9.17 -11.70 -3.80
N ARG A 72 -8.07 -11.83 -4.55
CA ARG A 72 -7.81 -12.92 -5.51
C ARG A 72 -6.48 -13.61 -5.19
N PRO A 73 -6.37 -14.32 -4.05
CA PRO A 73 -5.09 -14.86 -3.57
C PRO A 73 -4.45 -15.87 -4.53
N SER A 74 -5.24 -16.56 -5.34
CA SER A 74 -4.75 -17.51 -6.36
C SER A 74 -4.29 -16.82 -7.66
N SER A 75 -4.66 -15.57 -7.92
CA SER A 75 -4.27 -14.86 -9.13
C SER A 75 -2.80 -14.49 -9.09
N LYS A 76 -2.05 -14.90 -10.10
CA LYS A 76 -0.65 -14.51 -10.30
C LYS A 76 -0.51 -13.15 -10.96
N ALA A 77 -1.52 -12.76 -11.73
CA ALA A 77 -1.56 -11.49 -12.44
C ALA A 77 -2.98 -10.92 -12.50
N ILE A 78 -3.07 -9.60 -12.71
CA ILE A 78 -4.31 -8.86 -12.93
C ILE A 78 -4.13 -8.00 -14.17
N ALA A 79 -5.05 -8.12 -15.12
CA ALA A 79 -5.10 -7.25 -16.28
C ALA A 79 -5.70 -5.90 -15.89
N VAL A 80 -5.02 -4.81 -16.24
CA VAL A 80 -5.46 -3.45 -15.97
C VAL A 80 -5.93 -2.83 -17.28
N ALA A 81 -7.12 -2.23 -17.28
CA ALA A 81 -7.65 -1.54 -18.46
C ALA A 81 -6.72 -0.40 -18.90
N ALA A 82 -6.71 -0.13 -20.20
CA ALA A 82 -5.91 0.94 -20.79
C ALA A 82 -6.28 2.30 -20.18
N SER A 83 -5.30 3.01 -19.64
CA SER A 83 -5.46 4.34 -19.06
C SER A 83 -4.11 5.05 -19.00
N GLY A 84 -4.13 6.39 -18.91
CA GLY A 84 -2.91 7.19 -18.74
C GLY A 84 -2.12 6.81 -17.49
N VAL A 85 -2.83 6.45 -16.42
CA VAL A 85 -2.25 6.01 -15.14
C VAL A 85 -1.56 4.65 -15.29
N ALA A 86 -2.21 3.68 -15.94
CA ALA A 86 -1.61 2.39 -16.22
C ALA A 86 -0.36 2.54 -17.11
N ALA A 87 -0.41 3.39 -18.14
CA ALA A 87 0.73 3.69 -18.99
C ALA A 87 1.92 4.32 -18.22
N ALA A 88 1.63 5.18 -17.23
CA ALA A 88 2.68 5.73 -16.36
C ALA A 88 3.38 4.64 -15.55
N LEU A 89 2.63 3.70 -14.98
CA LEU A 89 3.20 2.57 -14.23
C LEU A 89 3.94 1.57 -15.12
N VAL A 90 3.52 1.40 -16.38
CA VAL A 90 4.28 0.61 -17.37
C VAL A 90 5.64 1.27 -17.64
N ARG A 91 5.68 2.58 -17.87
CA ARG A 91 6.95 3.29 -18.06
C ARG A 91 7.87 3.24 -16.84
N ALA A 92 7.29 3.19 -15.64
CA ALA A 92 8.04 3.03 -14.39
C ALA A 92 8.49 1.58 -14.11
N GLY A 93 8.14 0.61 -14.98
CA GLY A 93 8.49 -0.79 -14.80
C GLY A 93 7.71 -1.51 -13.68
N VAL A 94 6.63 -0.93 -13.20
CA VAL A 94 5.75 -1.51 -12.16
C VAL A 94 4.74 -2.47 -12.77
N LEU A 95 4.28 -2.16 -13.98
CA LEU A 95 3.37 -2.99 -14.76
C LEU A 95 4.03 -3.42 -16.07
N LEU A 96 3.62 -4.55 -16.61
CA LEU A 96 4.03 -5.01 -17.93
C LEU A 96 3.04 -4.53 -18.99
N PRO A 97 3.51 -4.17 -20.21
CA PRO A 97 2.61 -3.94 -21.33
C PRO A 97 1.91 -5.24 -21.72
N ALA A 98 0.66 -5.15 -22.12
CA ALA A 98 -0.14 -6.27 -22.62
C ALA A 98 -0.84 -5.88 -23.92
N GLU A 99 -1.40 -6.87 -24.61
CA GLU A 99 -2.10 -6.68 -25.87
C GLU A 99 -3.29 -5.70 -25.75
N GLY A 100 -3.60 -5.01 -26.84
CA GLY A 100 -4.70 -4.06 -26.89
C GLY A 100 -4.50 -2.81 -26.06
N GLY A 101 -3.24 -2.42 -25.78
CA GLY A 101 -2.91 -1.23 -24.98
C GLY A 101 -3.17 -1.40 -23.49
N LYS A 102 -3.55 -2.58 -23.03
CA LYS A 102 -3.73 -2.92 -21.62
C LYS A 102 -2.37 -3.00 -20.90
N ALA A 103 -2.43 -3.03 -19.59
CA ALA A 103 -1.29 -3.33 -18.74
C ALA A 103 -1.57 -4.60 -17.92
N ARG A 104 -0.50 -5.20 -17.41
CA ARG A 104 -0.59 -6.40 -16.57
C ARG A 104 0.22 -6.20 -15.30
N ALA A 105 -0.46 -6.27 -14.18
CA ALA A 105 0.18 -6.33 -12.87
C ALA A 105 0.53 -7.78 -12.56
N CYS A 106 1.80 -8.06 -12.25
CA CYS A 106 2.23 -9.35 -11.74
C CYS A 106 2.41 -9.25 -10.21
N ARG A 107 1.92 -10.24 -9.48
CA ARG A 107 1.93 -10.25 -8.02
C ARG A 107 3.34 -10.06 -7.45
N ASP A 108 4.30 -10.81 -7.93
CA ASP A 108 5.69 -10.78 -7.50
C ASP A 108 6.36 -9.43 -7.77
N MET A 109 6.06 -8.79 -8.91
CA MET A 109 6.57 -7.45 -9.23
C MET A 109 5.95 -6.37 -8.35
N LEU A 110 4.63 -6.46 -8.12
CA LEU A 110 3.93 -5.48 -7.28
C LEU A 110 4.46 -5.51 -5.84
N TRP A 111 4.66 -6.71 -5.29
CA TRP A 111 5.15 -6.86 -3.94
C TRP A 111 6.62 -6.45 -3.73
N GLN A 112 7.36 -6.21 -4.79
CA GLN A 112 8.71 -5.65 -4.73
C GLN A 112 8.72 -4.12 -4.71
N GLN A 113 7.57 -3.46 -4.88
CA GLN A 113 7.50 -2.00 -4.87
C GLN A 113 7.64 -1.45 -3.46
N PRO A 114 8.72 -0.71 -3.13
CA PRO A 114 8.93 -0.22 -1.77
C PRO A 114 7.83 0.74 -1.30
N GLY A 115 7.23 1.50 -2.21
CA GLY A 115 6.15 2.44 -1.92
C GLY A 115 4.87 1.80 -1.39
N LEU A 116 4.70 0.47 -1.51
CA LEU A 116 3.56 -0.26 -0.95
C LEU A 116 3.78 -0.72 0.50
N TRP A 117 5.02 -0.74 0.97
CA TRP A 117 5.37 -1.34 2.24
C TRP A 117 5.77 -0.36 3.32
N LEU A 118 6.51 0.67 2.93
CA LEU A 118 7.13 1.58 3.87
C LEU A 118 6.72 3.02 3.59
N PRO A 119 6.35 3.80 4.63
CA PRO A 119 6.18 5.22 4.46
C PRO A 119 7.50 5.83 3.95
N THR A 120 7.40 6.69 2.95
CA THR A 120 8.56 7.38 2.40
C THR A 120 9.12 8.36 3.43
N VAL A 121 10.42 8.27 3.73
CA VAL A 121 11.10 9.26 4.56
C VAL A 121 11.38 10.49 3.69
N HIS A 122 10.52 11.51 3.80
CA HIS A 122 10.64 12.73 3.00
C HIS A 122 11.77 13.67 3.45
N ALA A 123 12.21 13.55 4.70
CA ALA A 123 13.28 14.36 5.26
C ALA A 123 14.18 13.50 6.16
N PRO A 124 15.23 12.87 5.60
CA PRO A 124 16.17 12.15 6.43
C PRO A 124 16.84 13.14 7.38
N MET A 125 16.91 12.80 8.66
CA MET A 125 17.62 13.61 9.65
C MET A 125 19.12 13.62 9.31
N ALA A 126 19.69 14.82 9.25
CA ALA A 126 21.14 14.95 9.09
C ALA A 126 21.85 14.26 10.25
N LEU A 127 22.92 13.54 9.95
CA LEU A 127 23.74 12.88 10.95
C LEU A 127 24.44 13.94 11.83
N GLN A 128 24.01 14.03 13.07
CA GLN A 128 24.59 14.91 14.08
C GLN A 128 25.30 14.07 15.14
N TYR A 129 26.36 14.62 15.73
CA TYR A 129 27.10 13.94 16.78
C TYR A 129 27.06 14.75 18.08
N ALA A 130 27.00 14.06 19.19
CA ALA A 130 27.15 14.59 20.54
C ALA A 130 28.36 13.94 21.23
N LEU A 131 28.91 14.64 22.21
CA LEU A 131 29.93 14.13 23.12
C LEU A 131 29.29 13.83 24.47
N THR A 132 29.39 12.59 24.92
CA THR A 132 28.97 12.20 26.28
C THR A 132 30.07 11.38 26.92
N GLY A 133 30.56 11.83 28.07
CA GLY A 133 31.68 11.18 28.74
C GLY A 133 32.96 11.13 27.90
N GLY A 134 33.20 12.17 27.07
CA GLY A 134 34.37 12.24 26.19
C GLY A 134 34.29 11.35 24.94
N LYS A 135 33.22 10.61 24.72
CA LYS A 135 33.01 9.76 23.55
C LYS A 135 32.02 10.38 22.58
N ARG A 136 32.37 10.37 21.30
CA ARG A 136 31.51 10.81 20.21
C ARG A 136 30.49 9.73 19.85
N HIS A 137 29.22 10.08 19.81
CA HIS A 137 28.16 9.18 19.34
C HIS A 137 27.11 9.97 18.53
N PRO A 138 26.36 9.33 17.63
CA PRO A 138 25.33 10.00 16.88
C PRO A 138 24.16 10.41 17.80
N VAL A 139 23.65 11.61 17.57
CA VAL A 139 22.35 12.04 18.15
C VAL A 139 21.27 11.19 17.52
N ARG A 140 20.53 10.49 18.34
CA ARG A 140 19.40 9.68 17.88
C ARG A 140 18.11 10.50 17.96
N PRO A 141 17.22 10.38 16.97
CA PRO A 141 15.89 10.98 17.08
C PRO A 141 15.16 10.41 18.30
N PRO A 142 14.17 11.12 18.83
CA PRO A 142 13.32 10.61 19.89
C PRO A 142 12.73 9.26 19.49
N LYS A 143 12.67 8.32 20.44
CA LYS A 143 12.03 7.02 20.19
C LYS A 143 10.57 7.27 19.77
N PRO A 144 10.13 6.78 18.62
CA PRO A 144 8.74 6.88 18.22
C PRO A 144 7.86 6.14 19.23
N ARG A 145 6.65 6.61 19.45
CA ARG A 145 5.69 6.01 20.38
C ARG A 145 4.46 5.48 19.65
N GLY A 146 3.81 4.50 20.25
CA GLY A 146 2.58 3.93 19.71
C GLY A 146 2.79 3.01 18.51
N VAL A 147 1.75 2.89 17.69
CA VAL A 147 1.75 2.06 16.48
C VAL A 147 2.51 2.78 15.38
N LEU A 148 3.56 2.15 14.86
CA LEU A 148 4.43 2.67 13.80
C LEU A 148 3.93 2.27 12.41
N TYR A 149 3.32 1.10 12.33
CA TYR A 149 2.76 0.56 11.11
C TYR A 149 1.61 -0.38 11.48
N GLN A 150 0.53 -0.34 10.72
CA GLN A 150 -0.60 -1.24 10.90
C GLN A 150 -1.20 -1.61 9.56
N ARG A 151 -1.49 -2.89 9.37
CA ARG A 151 -2.11 -3.40 8.17
C ARG A 151 -3.07 -4.53 8.50
N PHE A 152 -4.28 -4.43 7.96
CA PHE A 152 -5.22 -5.54 7.95
C PHE A 152 -4.87 -6.49 6.80
N ILE A 153 -4.84 -7.79 7.08
CA ILE A 153 -4.57 -8.84 6.10
C ILE A 153 -5.88 -9.60 5.87
N PRO A 154 -6.63 -9.31 4.78
CA PRO A 154 -7.97 -9.84 4.57
C PRO A 154 -8.06 -11.36 4.58
N TRP A 155 -7.10 -12.05 3.96
CA TRP A 155 -7.09 -13.51 3.89
C TRP A 155 -6.80 -14.19 5.23
N LEU A 156 -6.17 -13.50 6.18
CA LEU A 156 -6.00 -13.96 7.56
C LEU A 156 -7.12 -13.48 8.48
N GLY A 157 -7.90 -12.48 8.06
CA GLY A 157 -8.88 -11.82 8.92
C GLY A 157 -8.26 -11.13 10.14
N LYS A 158 -6.96 -10.78 10.08
CA LYS A 158 -6.21 -10.22 11.21
C LYS A 158 -5.48 -8.94 10.84
N THR A 159 -5.35 -8.07 11.83
CA THR A 159 -4.51 -6.88 11.72
C THR A 159 -3.11 -7.19 12.23
N PHE A 160 -2.12 -6.89 11.40
CA PHE A 160 -0.71 -6.92 11.74
C PHE A 160 -0.25 -5.51 12.11
N SER A 161 0.46 -5.35 13.21
CA SER A 161 0.96 -4.04 13.63
C SER A 161 2.37 -4.12 14.17
N PHE A 162 3.18 -3.12 13.81
CA PHE A 162 4.44 -2.81 14.48
C PHE A 162 4.22 -1.64 15.42
N ARG A 163 4.63 -1.77 16.65
CA ARG A 163 4.64 -0.67 17.60
C ARG A 163 5.98 -0.60 18.34
N SER A 164 6.27 0.55 18.89
CA SER A 164 7.40 0.67 19.79
C SER A 164 7.19 -0.19 21.03
N PHE A 165 8.27 -0.78 21.51
CA PHE A 165 8.27 -1.51 22.77
C PHE A 165 7.83 -0.60 23.92
N ASP A 166 6.85 -1.06 24.70
CA ASP A 166 6.37 -0.42 25.91
C ASP A 166 6.73 -1.31 27.10
N PHE A 167 7.57 -0.78 27.98
CA PHE A 167 8.12 -1.56 29.07
C PHE A 167 7.02 -2.10 30.02
N GLU A 168 6.03 -1.25 30.34
CA GLU A 168 4.97 -1.64 31.28
C GLU A 168 4.00 -2.67 30.66
N ALA A 169 3.64 -2.46 29.38
CA ALA A 169 2.70 -3.34 28.70
C ALA A 169 3.31 -4.66 28.24
N ASP A 170 4.63 -4.68 27.95
CA ASP A 170 5.29 -5.84 27.32
C ASP A 170 6.10 -6.68 28.30
N LEU A 171 6.35 -6.16 29.51
CA LEU A 171 7.18 -6.86 30.51
C LEU A 171 6.63 -8.27 30.86
N ALA A 172 5.32 -8.42 30.87
CA ALA A 172 4.69 -9.71 31.18
C ALA A 172 4.87 -10.79 30.10
N MET A 173 5.40 -10.43 28.91
CA MET A 173 5.66 -11.36 27.81
C MET A 173 7.08 -11.93 27.84
N PHE A 174 7.94 -11.42 28.71
CA PHE A 174 9.32 -11.85 28.92
C PHE A 174 9.50 -12.47 30.31
#